data_57b1bf5fe3b23edac939036cb6bcee47
#
_entry.id   57b1bf5fe3b23edac939036cb6bcee47
#
_cell.length_a   1.000
_cell.length_b   1.000
_cell.length_c   1.000
_cell.angle_alpha   90.00
_cell.angle_beta   90.00
_cell.angle_gamma   90.00
#
_symmetry.space_group_name_H-M   'P 1'
#
loop_
_entity.id
_entity.type
_entity.pdbx_description
1 polymer ?
#
loop_
_entity_poly.entity_id
_entity_poly.type
_entity_poly.pdbx_seq_one_letter_code
_entity_poly.pdbx_strand_id
1 'polypeptide(L)'
;FGEQGELDGANVAEAEEHHHEGGNLTTLTQTQIETVDIRLGHIEEKALTATLKANGVLSVPADHQAKVSTVYAGIIQSVKVEIGAYVHKGQVIATVSNPDFLLQQQRLLTVNSQIELAQQELDRQKILYEGNAGTGKNLQAATTQLRTLQTEKAALEQQIRLMGLNPKTLSDKGMQSTLSIVAPISGNISAVYAVNGAYVDASTPIVEMIDNSSLHLHLQVYERDLPYIKVGQQVHFNPTNDTSHEYDAQVYNIAASFENESKSIIVHCHVEGDKQGLINGMNVTGVISLDKQTAPAVPNESIVEDAGKSYIFLVTHTSDKETSFEKVEVVKGASESGYTAIAPVKPLDPKQLIATRGAFFINATLVNAGEHSH
;
A
#
# COMPACT_ATOMS: atom_id res chain seq x y z
N PHE A 1 -43.71 71.89 -7.83
CA PHE A 1 -44.69 71.22 -8.68
C PHE A 1 -44.51 69.77 -8.53
N GLY A 2 -45.20 69.04 -7.73
CA GLY A 2 -46.60 68.60 -7.77
C GLY A 2 -46.57 67.23 -8.41
N GLU A 3 -47.12 66.25 -7.93
CA GLU A 3 -48.28 65.82 -7.14
C GLU A 3 -48.10 64.36 -6.79
N GLN A 4 -48.23 63.89 -5.60
CA GLN A 4 -49.29 63.04 -5.05
C GLN A 4 -49.87 61.97 -6.00
N GLY A 5 -49.79 60.71 -5.56
CA GLY A 5 -50.54 59.60 -6.09
C GLY A 5 -50.42 58.42 -5.11
N GLU A 6 -51.45 58.25 -4.34
CA GLU A 6 -51.81 57.30 -3.31
C GLU A 6 -51.84 55.85 -3.77
N LEU A 7 -51.49 54.94 -2.80
CA LEU A 7 -52.17 53.72 -2.44
C LEU A 7 -52.35 52.59 -3.49
N ASP A 8 -51.71 51.42 -3.31
CA ASP A 8 -52.58 50.29 -3.00
C ASP A 8 -51.72 49.15 -2.35
N GLY A 9 -52.22 48.67 -1.28
CA GLY A 9 -51.65 47.58 -0.54
C GLY A 9 -51.83 46.25 -1.27
N ALA A 10 -50.73 45.57 -1.59
CA ALA A 10 -50.77 44.21 -2.02
C ALA A 10 -50.23 43.31 -0.87
N ASN A 11 -51.17 42.65 -0.28
CA ASN A 11 -51.12 41.55 0.65
C ASN A 11 -50.07 40.55 0.22
N VAL A 12 -48.93 40.45 0.91
CA VAL A 12 -47.97 39.33 0.77
C VAL A 12 -48.61 38.17 1.52
N ALA A 13 -49.26 37.30 0.78
CA ALA A 13 -49.64 35.99 1.27
C ALA A 13 -48.36 35.21 1.60
N GLU A 14 -48.12 34.99 2.87
CA GLU A 14 -47.20 33.94 3.35
C GLU A 14 -47.66 32.63 2.71
N ALA A 15 -46.85 32.11 1.80
CA ALA A 15 -46.98 30.73 1.35
C ALA A 15 -46.50 29.86 2.51
N GLU A 16 -47.42 29.41 3.31
CA GLU A 16 -47.22 28.26 4.19
C GLU A 16 -46.80 27.07 3.30
N GLU A 17 -45.56 26.70 3.36
CA GLU A 17 -45.09 25.42 2.85
C GLU A 17 -45.80 24.32 3.68
N HIS A 18 -46.92 23.87 3.16
CA HIS A 18 -47.49 22.60 3.59
C HIS A 18 -46.52 21.48 3.22
N HIS A 19 -45.64 21.11 4.15
CA HIS A 19 -45.06 19.79 4.16
C HIS A 19 -46.23 18.77 4.18
N HIS A 20 -46.52 18.18 3.03
CA HIS A 20 -47.32 16.96 2.99
C HIS A 20 -46.59 15.88 3.77
N GLU A 21 -46.95 15.69 5.03
CA GLU A 21 -46.72 14.44 5.73
C GLU A 21 -47.52 13.36 4.97
N GLY A 22 -46.94 12.75 3.97
CA GLY A 22 -47.40 11.48 3.42
C GLY A 22 -47.48 10.52 4.59
N GLY A 23 -48.69 9.97 4.84
CA GLY A 23 -48.96 9.22 6.02
C GLY A 23 -47.95 8.11 6.24
N ASN A 24 -47.20 8.16 7.34
CA ASN A 24 -46.23 7.12 7.76
C ASN A 24 -46.89 5.87 8.30
N LEU A 25 -48.22 5.78 8.24
CA LEU A 25 -49.02 4.73 8.83
C LEU A 25 -49.75 3.94 7.73
N THR A 26 -49.69 2.62 7.80
CA THR A 26 -50.47 1.70 6.96
C THR A 26 -51.05 0.58 7.79
N THR A 27 -52.24 0.05 7.39
CA THR A 27 -52.89 -1.04 8.07
C THR A 27 -53.06 -2.20 7.09
N LEU A 28 -52.68 -3.40 7.50
CA LEU A 28 -52.84 -4.63 6.75
C LEU A 28 -53.79 -5.60 7.50
N THR A 29 -54.61 -6.27 6.72
CA THR A 29 -55.49 -7.33 7.27
C THR A 29 -54.66 -8.58 7.60
N GLN A 30 -55.14 -9.39 8.54
CA GLN A 30 -54.47 -10.63 8.93
C GLN A 30 -54.25 -11.59 7.73
N THR A 31 -55.20 -11.65 6.81
CA THR A 31 -55.09 -12.44 5.56
C THR A 31 -53.94 -11.92 4.67
N GLN A 32 -53.72 -10.61 4.56
CA GLN A 32 -52.61 -10.03 3.81
C GLN A 32 -51.27 -10.36 4.48
N ILE A 33 -51.18 -10.25 5.81
CA ILE A 33 -49.99 -10.57 6.60
C ILE A 33 -49.57 -12.03 6.37
N GLU A 34 -50.53 -12.96 6.43
CA GLU A 34 -50.27 -14.39 6.22
C GLU A 34 -49.89 -14.72 4.77
N THR A 35 -50.53 -14.07 3.79
CA THR A 35 -50.30 -14.33 2.38
C THR A 35 -48.87 -13.94 1.96
N VAL A 36 -48.32 -12.88 2.51
CA VAL A 36 -46.97 -12.39 2.17
C VAL A 36 -45.90 -12.73 3.20
N ASP A 37 -46.23 -13.62 4.18
CA ASP A 37 -45.34 -14.10 5.25
C ASP A 37 -44.65 -12.96 6.00
N ILE A 38 -45.42 -11.94 6.42
CA ILE A 38 -44.92 -10.90 7.30
C ILE A 38 -44.74 -11.50 8.69
N ARG A 39 -43.50 -11.36 9.23
CA ARG A 39 -43.20 -11.83 10.60
C ARG A 39 -42.93 -10.66 11.50
N LEU A 40 -43.40 -10.76 12.73
CA LEU A 40 -43.16 -9.75 13.75
C LEU A 40 -42.10 -10.26 14.75
N GLY A 41 -41.34 -9.36 15.30
CA GLY A 41 -40.32 -9.63 16.29
C GLY A 41 -39.87 -8.36 16.98
N HIS A 42 -38.75 -8.43 17.67
CA HIS A 42 -38.17 -7.31 18.39
C HIS A 42 -36.83 -6.93 17.81
N ILE A 43 -36.36 -5.70 18.10
CA ILE A 43 -35.01 -5.30 17.90
C ILE A 43 -34.12 -6.10 18.87
N GLU A 44 -33.09 -6.74 18.37
CA GLU A 44 -32.20 -7.58 19.16
C GLU A 44 -30.86 -6.88 19.36
N GLU A 45 -30.24 -7.02 20.53
CA GLU A 45 -28.84 -6.62 20.73
C GLU A 45 -27.92 -7.68 20.13
N LYS A 46 -27.14 -7.32 19.10
CA LYS A 46 -26.19 -8.23 18.45
C LYS A 46 -24.80 -7.65 18.51
N ALA A 47 -23.81 -8.52 18.76
CA ALA A 47 -22.41 -8.20 18.61
C ALA A 47 -22.04 -8.34 17.13
N LEU A 48 -21.97 -7.23 16.41
CA LEU A 48 -21.67 -7.18 14.99
C LEU A 48 -20.27 -6.58 14.77
N THR A 49 -19.54 -7.13 13.80
CA THR A 49 -18.24 -6.61 13.38
C THR A 49 -18.48 -5.41 12.47
N ALA A 50 -18.12 -4.23 12.96
CA ALA A 50 -18.08 -3.05 12.12
C ALA A 50 -16.93 -3.19 11.11
N THR A 51 -17.08 -2.62 9.93
CA THR A 51 -16.04 -2.61 8.90
C THR A 51 -15.75 -1.19 8.46
N LEU A 52 -14.50 -0.93 8.12
CA LEU A 52 -14.06 0.34 7.53
C LEU A 52 -13.52 0.08 6.13
N LYS A 53 -14.13 0.72 5.14
CA LYS A 53 -13.63 0.68 3.76
C LYS A 53 -12.58 1.77 3.57
N ALA A 54 -11.41 1.39 3.05
CA ALA A 54 -10.31 2.29 2.75
C ALA A 54 -9.69 1.97 1.39
N ASN A 55 -9.27 3.00 0.68
CA ASN A 55 -8.48 2.82 -0.54
C ASN A 55 -7.01 2.71 -0.20
N GLY A 56 -6.25 2.06 -1.06
CA GLY A 56 -4.83 1.89 -0.84
C GLY A 56 -4.07 1.49 -2.09
N VAL A 57 -2.81 1.17 -1.87
CA VAL A 57 -1.88 0.76 -2.92
C VAL A 57 -1.00 -0.37 -2.39
N LEU A 58 -0.69 -1.32 -3.27
CA LEU A 58 0.33 -2.32 -2.99
C LEU A 58 1.71 -1.70 -3.16
N SER A 59 2.58 -1.92 -2.21
CA SER A 59 3.95 -1.41 -2.22
C SER A 59 4.92 -2.47 -1.73
N VAL A 60 6.14 -2.45 -2.24
CA VAL A 60 7.22 -3.26 -1.68
C VAL A 60 8.10 -2.39 -0.77
N PRO A 61 8.68 -2.95 0.30
CA PRO A 61 9.64 -2.25 1.15
C PRO A 61 10.86 -1.77 0.37
N ALA A 62 11.54 -0.74 0.86
CA ALA A 62 12.69 -0.14 0.18
C ALA A 62 13.87 -1.12 -0.03
N ASP A 63 14.04 -2.10 0.84
CA ASP A 63 15.06 -3.16 0.74
C ASP A 63 14.74 -4.24 -0.30
N HIS A 64 13.50 -4.26 -0.81
CA HIS A 64 13.03 -5.11 -1.92
C HIS A 64 12.94 -4.35 -3.26
N GLN A 65 13.51 -3.14 -3.32
CA GLN A 65 13.65 -2.35 -4.54
C GLN A 65 15.13 -2.01 -4.73
N ALA A 66 15.60 -1.97 -5.96
CA ALA A 66 16.96 -1.56 -6.26
C ALA A 66 17.01 -0.75 -7.56
N LYS A 67 17.62 0.44 -7.47
CA LYS A 67 18.08 1.18 -8.65
C LYS A 67 19.56 0.87 -8.82
N VAL A 68 19.89 0.18 -9.90
CA VAL A 68 21.24 -0.26 -10.19
C VAL A 68 21.92 0.78 -11.05
N SER A 69 23.01 1.35 -10.55
CA SER A 69 23.91 2.23 -11.29
C SER A 69 25.32 1.63 -11.29
N THR A 70 26.22 2.24 -12.02
CA THR A 70 27.64 1.86 -12.02
C THR A 70 28.41 2.67 -10.98
N VAL A 71 29.40 2.06 -10.32
CA VAL A 71 30.34 2.77 -9.45
C VAL A 71 31.35 3.59 -10.27
N TYR A 72 31.71 3.11 -11.44
CA TYR A 72 32.69 3.72 -12.34
C TYR A 72 32.03 4.15 -13.63
N ALA A 73 32.29 5.38 -14.05
CA ALA A 73 31.78 5.91 -15.30
C ALA A 73 32.30 5.11 -16.50
N GLY A 74 31.53 5.07 -17.58
CA GLY A 74 31.91 4.39 -18.81
C GLY A 74 30.78 4.31 -19.83
N ILE A 75 31.03 3.57 -20.89
CA ILE A 75 30.07 3.36 -21.96
C ILE A 75 29.45 1.99 -21.84
N ILE A 76 28.13 1.93 -21.86
CA ILE A 76 27.37 0.65 -21.87
C ILE A 76 27.74 -0.11 -23.14
N GLN A 77 28.33 -1.28 -22.96
CA GLN A 77 28.66 -2.18 -24.06
C GLN A 77 27.47 -3.09 -24.41
N SER A 78 26.80 -3.62 -23.41
CA SER A 78 25.56 -4.39 -23.59
C SER A 78 24.68 -4.34 -22.35
N VAL A 79 23.37 -4.24 -22.58
CA VAL A 79 22.32 -4.51 -21.57
C VAL A 79 21.79 -5.91 -21.86
N LYS A 80 21.76 -6.79 -20.85
CA LYS A 80 21.44 -8.23 -20.99
C LYS A 80 20.08 -8.60 -20.45
N VAL A 81 19.28 -7.63 -20.06
CA VAL A 81 17.97 -7.83 -19.46
C VAL A 81 16.91 -6.96 -20.11
N GLU A 82 15.68 -7.40 -20.03
CA GLU A 82 14.50 -6.71 -20.56
C GLU A 82 13.51 -6.42 -19.45
N ILE A 83 12.62 -5.45 -19.64
CA ILE A 83 11.53 -5.13 -18.71
C ILE A 83 10.64 -6.37 -18.53
N GLY A 84 10.31 -6.70 -17.28
CA GLY A 84 9.53 -7.88 -16.92
C GLY A 84 10.35 -9.15 -16.68
N ALA A 85 11.61 -9.20 -17.12
CA ALA A 85 12.49 -10.36 -16.90
C ALA A 85 12.78 -10.54 -15.40
N TYR A 86 12.75 -11.79 -14.93
CA TYR A 86 13.21 -12.13 -13.58
C TYR A 86 14.72 -12.37 -13.61
N VAL A 87 15.43 -11.79 -12.65
CA VAL A 87 16.88 -11.95 -12.48
C VAL A 87 17.22 -12.38 -11.06
N HIS A 88 18.28 -13.16 -10.94
CA HIS A 88 18.80 -13.58 -9.64
C HIS A 88 19.88 -12.62 -9.13
N LYS A 89 19.99 -12.49 -7.83
CA LYS A 89 21.09 -11.76 -7.18
C LYS A 89 22.45 -12.27 -7.69
N GLY A 90 23.31 -11.34 -8.13
CA GLY A 90 24.64 -11.66 -8.71
C GLY A 90 24.62 -11.94 -10.22
N GLN A 91 23.46 -12.06 -10.86
CA GLN A 91 23.35 -12.22 -12.31
C GLN A 91 23.81 -10.94 -13.03
N VAL A 92 24.58 -11.10 -14.12
CA VAL A 92 25.04 -9.96 -14.93
C VAL A 92 23.88 -9.36 -15.71
N ILE A 93 23.62 -8.08 -15.47
CA ILE A 93 22.53 -7.31 -16.10
C ILE A 93 23.01 -6.38 -17.21
N ALA A 94 24.24 -5.86 -17.08
CA ALA A 94 24.85 -5.02 -18.09
C ALA A 94 26.38 -5.11 -18.03
N THR A 95 27.03 -4.63 -19.07
CA THR A 95 28.48 -4.47 -19.11
C THR A 95 28.85 -3.03 -19.49
N VAL A 96 29.82 -2.48 -18.77
CA VAL A 96 30.34 -1.11 -18.97
C VAL A 96 31.81 -1.18 -19.35
N SER A 97 32.22 -0.44 -20.37
CA SER A 97 33.58 -0.34 -20.82
C SER A 97 34.17 1.05 -20.53
N ASN A 98 35.39 1.04 -19.97
CA ASN A 98 36.19 2.26 -19.80
C ASN A 98 37.67 1.88 -19.87
N PRO A 99 38.47 2.55 -20.74
CA PRO A 99 39.93 2.33 -20.79
C PRO A 99 40.67 2.57 -19.48
N ASP A 100 40.16 3.43 -18.61
CA ASP A 100 40.73 3.70 -17.27
C ASP A 100 40.78 2.48 -16.37
N PHE A 101 39.94 1.47 -16.62
CA PHE A 101 39.98 0.20 -15.88
C PHE A 101 41.30 -0.54 -16.10
N LEU A 102 41.92 -0.39 -17.29
CA LEU A 102 43.21 -0.97 -17.59
C LEU A 102 44.33 -0.31 -16.80
N LEU A 103 44.26 0.99 -16.58
CA LEU A 103 45.29 1.75 -15.85
C LEU A 103 45.44 1.28 -14.42
N GLN A 104 44.31 1.02 -13.72
CA GLN A 104 44.34 0.55 -12.34
C GLN A 104 44.92 -0.87 -12.23
N GLN A 105 44.57 -1.74 -13.18
CA GLN A 105 45.12 -3.09 -13.26
C GLN A 105 46.59 -3.10 -13.57
N GLN A 106 47.04 -2.30 -14.57
CA GLN A 106 48.46 -2.11 -14.91
C GLN A 106 49.25 -1.62 -13.69
N ARG A 107 48.71 -0.64 -12.96
CA ARG A 107 49.39 -0.08 -11.79
C ARG A 107 49.60 -1.15 -10.70
N LEU A 108 48.59 -2.01 -10.44
CA LEU A 108 48.74 -3.13 -9.50
C LEU A 108 49.86 -4.09 -9.91
N LEU A 109 49.93 -4.45 -11.20
CA LEU A 109 51.01 -5.32 -11.70
C LEU A 109 52.37 -4.68 -11.56
N THR A 110 52.50 -3.38 -11.87
CA THR A 110 53.71 -2.61 -11.69
C THR A 110 54.16 -2.56 -10.23
N VAL A 111 53.22 -2.28 -9.30
CA VAL A 111 53.54 -2.23 -7.87
C VAL A 111 53.94 -3.61 -7.35
N ASN A 112 53.35 -4.70 -7.85
CA ASN A 112 53.77 -6.06 -7.48
C ASN A 112 55.25 -6.30 -7.85
N SER A 113 55.67 -5.94 -9.06
CA SER A 113 57.07 -6.05 -9.49
C SER A 113 58.00 -5.15 -8.68
N GLN A 114 57.55 -3.94 -8.31
CA GLN A 114 58.32 -3.02 -7.46
C GLN A 114 58.48 -3.58 -6.03
N ILE A 115 57.46 -4.28 -5.48
CA ILE A 115 57.52 -4.93 -4.18
C ILE A 115 58.57 -6.07 -4.19
N GLU A 116 58.60 -6.87 -5.26
CA GLU A 116 59.62 -7.92 -5.40
C GLU A 116 61.04 -7.34 -5.38
N LEU A 117 61.29 -6.24 -6.12
CA LEU A 117 62.57 -5.54 -6.13
C LEU A 117 62.88 -4.93 -4.75
N ALA A 118 61.92 -4.27 -4.11
CA ALA A 118 62.10 -3.67 -2.80
C ALA A 118 62.38 -4.72 -1.71
N GLN A 119 61.76 -5.90 -1.82
CA GLN A 119 62.02 -7.00 -0.92
C GLN A 119 63.45 -7.51 -1.05
N GLN A 120 63.95 -7.70 -2.29
CA GLN A 120 65.33 -8.09 -2.54
C GLN A 120 66.34 -7.07 -2.02
N GLU A 121 66.03 -5.76 -2.18
CA GLU A 121 66.86 -4.69 -1.64
C GLU A 121 66.85 -4.68 -0.11
N LEU A 122 65.74 -4.88 0.54
CA LEU A 122 65.62 -4.98 1.99
C LEU A 122 66.50 -6.17 2.51
N ASP A 123 66.36 -7.35 1.89
CA ASP A 123 67.10 -8.53 2.27
C ASP A 123 68.61 -8.29 2.10
N ARG A 124 69.02 -7.60 1.02
CA ARG A 124 70.43 -7.22 0.81
C ARG A 124 70.93 -6.24 1.91
N GLN A 125 70.16 -5.19 2.20
CA GLN A 125 70.53 -4.21 3.25
C GLN A 125 70.58 -4.84 4.63
N LYS A 126 69.72 -5.81 4.91
CA LYS A 126 69.72 -6.57 6.14
C LYS A 126 71.00 -7.39 6.34
N ILE A 127 71.44 -8.12 5.31
CA ILE A 127 72.70 -8.89 5.32
C ILE A 127 73.90 -7.96 5.50
N LEU A 128 73.96 -6.83 4.79
CA LEU A 128 75.05 -5.85 4.92
C LEU A 128 75.11 -5.22 6.31
N TYR A 129 73.93 -4.90 6.91
CA TYR A 129 73.86 -4.36 8.27
C TYR A 129 74.33 -5.37 9.32
N GLU A 130 73.88 -6.61 9.23
CA GLU A 130 74.29 -7.68 10.12
C GLU A 130 75.80 -8.00 10.02
N GLY A 131 76.38 -7.85 8.80
CA GLY A 131 77.78 -8.00 8.54
C GLY A 131 78.65 -6.73 8.87
N ASN A 132 78.09 -5.72 9.53
CA ASN A 132 78.71 -4.43 9.80
C ASN A 132 79.24 -3.67 8.56
N ALA A 133 78.78 -3.99 7.39
CA ALA A 133 79.10 -3.37 6.12
C ALA A 133 78.02 -2.38 5.61
N GLY A 134 76.90 -2.28 6.30
CA GLY A 134 75.79 -1.40 5.97
C GLY A 134 75.44 -0.44 7.12
N THR A 135 74.67 0.62 6.79
CA THR A 135 74.18 1.60 7.74
C THR A 135 72.72 1.34 8.16
N GLY A 136 72.37 1.60 9.43
CA GLY A 136 70.99 1.49 9.89
C GLY A 136 70.04 2.44 9.12
N LYS A 137 70.57 3.56 8.59
CA LYS A 137 69.78 4.47 7.72
C LYS A 137 69.33 3.79 6.44
N ASN A 138 70.24 3.04 5.77
CA ASN A 138 69.88 2.36 4.52
C ASN A 138 68.89 1.19 4.77
N LEU A 139 69.06 0.45 5.85
CA LEU A 139 68.13 -0.60 6.25
C LEU A 139 66.71 -0.01 6.54
N GLN A 140 66.67 1.10 7.27
CA GLN A 140 65.39 1.79 7.55
C GLN A 140 64.74 2.33 6.29
N ALA A 141 65.54 2.91 5.34
CA ALA A 141 65.05 3.40 4.07
C ALA A 141 64.43 2.26 3.22
N ALA A 142 65.13 1.11 3.11
CA ALA A 142 64.61 -0.04 2.36
C ALA A 142 63.34 -0.61 3.01
N THR A 143 63.29 -0.67 4.35
CA THR A 143 62.09 -1.10 5.10
C THR A 143 60.90 -0.18 4.82
N THR A 144 61.16 1.15 4.86
CA THR A 144 60.11 2.14 4.61
C THR A 144 59.58 2.06 3.19
N GLN A 145 60.48 1.91 2.20
CA GLN A 145 60.11 1.77 0.78
C GLN A 145 59.23 0.54 0.54
N LEU A 146 59.61 -0.60 1.08
CA LEU A 146 58.80 -1.82 0.96
C LEU A 146 57.40 -1.63 1.59
N ARG A 147 57.31 -1.02 2.79
CA ARG A 147 56.05 -0.78 3.49
C ARG A 147 55.15 0.21 2.70
N THR A 148 55.72 1.23 2.08
CA THR A 148 54.99 2.18 1.21
C THR A 148 54.34 1.46 0.04
N LEU A 149 55.10 0.62 -0.67
CA LEU A 149 54.60 -0.15 -1.81
C LEU A 149 53.54 -1.19 -1.41
N GLN A 150 53.70 -1.81 -0.26
CA GLN A 150 52.68 -2.76 0.29
C GLN A 150 51.38 -2.04 0.61
N THR A 151 51.43 -0.81 1.15
CA THR A 151 50.26 0.01 1.41
C THR A 151 49.58 0.43 0.10
N GLU A 152 50.37 0.84 -0.92
CA GLU A 152 49.85 1.17 -2.26
C GLU A 152 49.16 -0.05 -2.89
N LYS A 153 49.79 -1.23 -2.82
CA LYS A 153 49.20 -2.49 -3.28
C LYS A 153 47.85 -2.77 -2.63
N ALA A 154 47.74 -2.66 -1.29
CA ALA A 154 46.54 -2.89 -0.58
C ALA A 154 45.40 -1.96 -1.02
N ALA A 155 45.70 -0.67 -1.27
CA ALA A 155 44.74 0.29 -1.79
C ALA A 155 44.27 -0.07 -3.21
N LEU A 156 45.20 -0.42 -4.09
CA LEU A 156 44.88 -0.83 -5.47
C LEU A 156 44.06 -2.12 -5.53
N GLU A 157 44.39 -3.11 -4.68
CA GLU A 157 43.63 -4.34 -4.60
C GLU A 157 42.19 -4.09 -4.14
N GLN A 158 41.99 -3.14 -3.22
CA GLN A 158 40.64 -2.76 -2.80
C GLN A 158 39.85 -2.07 -3.91
N GLN A 159 40.48 -1.17 -4.65
CA GLN A 159 39.86 -0.51 -5.83
C GLN A 159 39.43 -1.56 -6.87
N ILE A 160 40.31 -2.51 -7.19
CA ILE A 160 40.05 -3.59 -8.17
C ILE A 160 38.90 -4.52 -7.69
N ARG A 161 38.83 -4.81 -6.38
CA ARG A 161 37.67 -5.54 -5.81
C ARG A 161 36.37 -4.77 -5.97
N LEU A 162 36.37 -3.46 -5.78
CA LEU A 162 35.19 -2.60 -6.01
C LEU A 162 34.76 -2.58 -7.49
N MET A 163 35.67 -2.84 -8.43
CA MET A 163 35.35 -3.06 -9.85
C MET A 163 34.72 -4.44 -10.12
N GLY A 164 34.59 -5.30 -9.11
CA GLY A 164 34.13 -6.68 -9.28
C GLY A 164 35.16 -7.65 -9.85
N LEU A 165 36.43 -7.23 -9.91
CA LEU A 165 37.53 -8.04 -10.39
C LEU A 165 38.29 -8.69 -9.22
N ASN A 166 38.88 -9.87 -9.45
CA ASN A 166 39.73 -10.52 -8.47
C ASN A 166 41.20 -10.12 -8.66
N PRO A 167 41.80 -9.35 -7.71
CA PRO A 167 43.20 -8.90 -7.84
C PRO A 167 44.23 -10.03 -7.97
N LYS A 168 43.91 -11.22 -7.42
CA LYS A 168 44.81 -12.38 -7.42
C LYS A 168 44.90 -13.09 -8.77
N THR A 169 43.90 -12.92 -9.63
CA THR A 169 43.84 -13.56 -10.96
C THR A 169 44.30 -12.64 -12.09
N LEU A 170 44.66 -11.38 -11.76
CA LEU A 170 45.15 -10.44 -12.76
C LEU A 170 46.54 -10.83 -13.26
N SER A 171 46.71 -10.78 -14.57
CA SER A 171 47.96 -11.01 -15.27
C SER A 171 48.04 -10.08 -16.49
N ASP A 172 49.21 -9.93 -17.07
CA ASP A 172 49.45 -9.08 -18.21
C ASP A 172 48.53 -9.38 -19.41
N LYS A 173 48.11 -10.65 -19.54
CA LYS A 173 47.23 -11.12 -20.62
C LYS A 173 45.74 -11.14 -20.23
N GLY A 174 45.43 -10.87 -18.96
CA GLY A 174 44.08 -11.00 -18.39
C GLY A 174 43.45 -9.68 -17.97
N MET A 175 44.01 -8.54 -18.36
CA MET A 175 43.42 -7.23 -18.07
C MET A 175 42.15 -7.01 -18.87
N GLN A 176 41.17 -6.42 -18.22
CA GLN A 176 39.82 -6.22 -18.76
C GLN A 176 39.46 -4.74 -18.80
N SER A 177 39.00 -4.27 -19.96
CA SER A 177 38.46 -2.92 -20.14
C SER A 177 36.94 -2.85 -19.87
N THR A 178 36.32 -4.00 -19.64
CA THR A 178 34.87 -4.13 -19.46
C THR A 178 34.58 -4.69 -18.09
N LEU A 179 33.67 -4.06 -17.35
CA LEU A 179 33.17 -4.50 -16.06
C LEU A 179 31.74 -5.01 -16.18
N SER A 180 31.43 -6.04 -15.44
CA SER A 180 30.08 -6.57 -15.33
C SER A 180 29.32 -5.88 -14.19
N ILE A 181 28.13 -5.40 -14.49
CA ILE A 181 27.18 -4.89 -13.51
C ILE A 181 26.23 -6.01 -13.17
N VAL A 182 26.14 -6.31 -11.89
CA VAL A 182 25.35 -7.46 -11.39
C VAL A 182 24.13 -6.99 -10.59
N ALA A 183 23.10 -7.80 -10.59
CA ALA A 183 21.88 -7.58 -9.81
C ALA A 183 22.17 -7.64 -8.30
N PRO A 184 21.85 -6.59 -7.52
CA PRO A 184 22.07 -6.58 -6.07
C PRO A 184 21.06 -7.41 -5.30
N ILE A 185 19.86 -7.60 -5.86
CA ILE A 185 18.76 -8.40 -5.31
C ILE A 185 18.25 -9.36 -6.38
N SER A 186 17.43 -10.34 -6.00
CA SER A 186 16.62 -11.12 -6.94
C SER A 186 15.28 -10.42 -7.14
N GLY A 187 14.72 -10.44 -8.34
CA GLY A 187 13.43 -9.79 -8.62
C GLY A 187 13.21 -9.56 -10.11
N ASN A 188 12.13 -8.86 -10.44
CA ASN A 188 11.79 -8.49 -11.80
C ASN A 188 12.37 -7.12 -12.18
N ILE A 189 12.78 -6.98 -13.42
CA ILE A 189 13.18 -5.69 -13.99
C ILE A 189 11.92 -4.85 -14.21
N SER A 190 11.79 -3.73 -13.49
CA SER A 190 10.66 -2.80 -13.62
C SER A 190 10.92 -1.72 -14.66
N ALA A 191 12.20 -1.30 -14.83
CA ALA A 191 12.58 -0.33 -15.83
C ALA A 191 14.01 -0.56 -16.33
N VAL A 192 14.28 -0.23 -17.60
CA VAL A 192 15.60 -0.18 -18.21
C VAL A 192 15.80 1.22 -18.73
N TYR A 193 16.79 1.94 -18.19
CA TYR A 193 17.05 3.33 -18.51
C TYR A 193 18.23 3.50 -19.51
N ALA A 194 19.21 2.60 -19.45
CA ALA A 194 20.38 2.67 -20.28
C ALA A 194 20.24 1.86 -21.57
N VAL A 195 20.85 2.35 -22.62
CA VAL A 195 20.93 1.68 -23.93
C VAL A 195 22.38 1.43 -24.30
N ASN A 196 22.63 0.46 -25.20
CA ASN A 196 23.98 0.19 -25.70
C ASN A 196 24.62 1.44 -26.34
N GLY A 197 25.83 1.75 -25.98
CA GLY A 197 26.55 2.93 -26.41
C GLY A 197 26.33 4.20 -25.58
N ALA A 198 25.41 4.18 -24.61
CA ALA A 198 25.19 5.30 -23.70
C ALA A 198 26.35 5.44 -22.71
N TYR A 199 26.73 6.68 -22.42
CA TYR A 199 27.60 6.99 -21.30
C TYR A 199 26.81 6.97 -19.99
N VAL A 200 27.34 6.31 -18.98
CA VAL A 200 26.75 6.20 -17.65
C VAL A 200 27.77 6.48 -16.56
N ASP A 201 27.28 6.94 -15.41
CA ASP A 201 28.06 7.21 -14.21
C ASP A 201 27.30 6.77 -12.95
N ALA A 202 27.82 7.10 -11.77
CA ALA A 202 27.20 6.72 -10.51
C ALA A 202 25.81 7.35 -10.26
N SER A 203 25.49 8.46 -10.92
CA SER A 203 24.21 9.17 -10.81
C SER A 203 23.15 8.65 -11.80
N THR A 204 23.59 7.93 -12.83
CA THR A 204 22.72 7.43 -13.90
C THR A 204 22.25 6.01 -13.60
N PRO A 205 20.96 5.77 -13.30
CA PRO A 205 20.44 4.42 -13.13
C PRO A 205 20.48 3.68 -14.47
N ILE A 206 20.84 2.41 -14.44
CA ILE A 206 20.89 1.52 -15.60
C ILE A 206 19.60 0.71 -15.68
N VAL A 207 19.21 0.11 -14.57
CA VAL A 207 17.95 -0.63 -14.42
C VAL A 207 17.33 -0.40 -13.05
N GLU A 208 16.04 -0.60 -12.96
CA GLU A 208 15.31 -0.66 -11.71
C GLU A 208 14.72 -2.07 -11.54
N MET A 209 14.80 -2.59 -10.32
CA MET A 209 14.40 -3.94 -9.96
C MET A 209 13.45 -3.92 -8.79
N ILE A 210 12.46 -4.81 -8.80
CA ILE A 210 11.46 -4.95 -7.75
C ILE A 210 11.26 -6.44 -7.42
N ASP A 211 11.31 -6.76 -6.15
CA ASP A 211 10.96 -8.08 -5.62
C ASP A 211 9.54 -8.06 -5.06
N ASN A 212 8.57 -8.52 -5.83
CA ASN A 212 7.17 -8.58 -5.44
C ASN A 212 6.85 -9.65 -4.38
N SER A 213 7.82 -10.47 -3.95
CA SER A 213 7.58 -11.48 -2.91
C SER A 213 7.22 -10.88 -1.55
N SER A 214 7.65 -9.64 -1.30
CA SER A 214 7.45 -8.90 -0.05
C SER A 214 6.45 -7.75 -0.18
N LEU A 215 5.42 -7.91 -1.02
CA LEU A 215 4.36 -6.91 -1.15
C LEU A 215 3.64 -6.69 0.18
N HIS A 216 3.47 -5.43 0.51
CA HIS A 216 2.65 -4.93 1.61
C HIS A 216 1.48 -4.12 1.05
N LEU A 217 0.40 -4.09 1.80
CA LEU A 217 -0.75 -3.25 1.50
C LEU A 217 -0.67 -1.98 2.35
N HIS A 218 -0.72 -0.82 1.70
CA HIS A 218 -0.79 0.50 2.32
C HIS A 218 -2.21 1.03 2.15
N LEU A 219 -2.99 1.09 3.22
CA LEU A 219 -4.34 1.65 3.23
C LEU A 219 -4.30 3.09 3.75
N GLN A 220 -5.06 3.97 3.11
CA GLN A 220 -5.23 5.36 3.54
C GLN A 220 -6.47 5.45 4.42
N VAL A 221 -6.28 5.75 5.70
CA VAL A 221 -7.35 5.90 6.68
C VAL A 221 -7.43 7.36 7.12
N TYR A 222 -8.63 7.93 7.16
CA TYR A 222 -8.84 9.31 7.58
C TYR A 222 -8.70 9.48 9.10
N GLU A 223 -8.31 10.67 9.54
CA GLU A 223 -8.12 11.03 10.95
C GLU A 223 -9.30 10.63 11.84
N ARG A 224 -10.53 10.85 11.38
CA ARG A 224 -11.76 10.52 12.11
C ARG A 224 -11.92 9.03 12.43
N ASP A 225 -11.34 8.16 11.58
CA ASP A 225 -11.49 6.71 11.67
C ASP A 225 -10.30 6.05 12.40
N LEU A 226 -9.22 6.81 12.61
CA LEU A 226 -7.99 6.34 13.24
C LEU A 226 -8.19 5.73 14.66
N PRO A 227 -9.06 6.27 15.54
CA PRO A 227 -9.29 5.68 16.86
C PRO A 227 -9.78 4.24 16.85
N TYR A 228 -10.33 3.78 15.73
CA TYR A 228 -10.87 2.42 15.57
C TYR A 228 -9.86 1.44 14.97
N ILE A 229 -8.71 1.92 14.49
CA ILE A 229 -7.69 1.08 13.85
C ILE A 229 -6.69 0.58 14.88
N LYS A 230 -6.44 -0.72 14.85
CA LYS A 230 -5.49 -1.40 15.75
C LYS A 230 -4.63 -2.39 14.98
N VAL A 231 -3.39 -2.54 15.44
CA VAL A 231 -2.52 -3.63 14.95
C VAL A 231 -3.17 -4.98 15.25
N GLY A 232 -3.10 -5.90 14.29
CA GLY A 232 -3.68 -7.23 14.36
C GLY A 232 -5.06 -7.37 13.72
N GLN A 233 -5.70 -6.27 13.30
CA GLN A 233 -6.98 -6.34 12.60
C GLN A 233 -6.84 -7.00 11.23
N GLN A 234 -7.83 -7.81 10.86
CA GLN A 234 -7.91 -8.45 9.55
C GLN A 234 -8.43 -7.46 8.51
N VAL A 235 -7.89 -7.59 7.32
CA VAL A 235 -8.22 -6.78 6.16
C VAL A 235 -8.50 -7.70 4.98
N HIS A 236 -9.66 -7.53 4.35
CA HIS A 236 -9.96 -8.14 3.05
C HIS A 236 -9.79 -7.07 1.99
N PHE A 237 -9.12 -7.36 0.88
CA PHE A 237 -8.92 -6.38 -0.17
C PHE A 237 -8.99 -6.98 -1.57
N ASN A 238 -9.39 -6.13 -2.51
CA ASN A 238 -9.46 -6.46 -3.93
C ASN A 238 -8.70 -5.40 -4.74
N PRO A 239 -8.02 -5.79 -5.83
CA PRO A 239 -7.58 -4.83 -6.83
C PRO A 239 -8.77 -4.03 -7.36
N THR A 240 -8.59 -2.72 -7.56
CA THR A 240 -9.70 -1.83 -7.96
C THR A 240 -10.30 -2.20 -9.32
N ASN A 241 -9.51 -2.82 -10.19
CA ASN A 241 -9.89 -3.26 -11.54
C ASN A 241 -10.33 -4.73 -11.62
N ASP A 242 -10.18 -5.51 -10.54
CA ASP A 242 -10.61 -6.91 -10.48
C ASP A 242 -11.21 -7.22 -9.10
N THR A 243 -12.53 -7.20 -9.04
CA THR A 243 -13.28 -7.51 -7.81
C THR A 243 -13.60 -9.01 -7.66
N SER A 244 -13.17 -9.84 -8.58
CA SER A 244 -13.45 -11.29 -8.56
C SER A 244 -12.50 -12.06 -7.63
N HIS A 245 -11.32 -11.50 -7.35
CA HIS A 245 -10.35 -12.09 -6.45
C HIS A 245 -10.22 -11.26 -5.19
N GLU A 246 -10.45 -11.90 -4.04
CA GLU A 246 -10.28 -11.31 -2.72
C GLU A 246 -9.00 -11.86 -2.10
N TYR A 247 -8.26 -10.97 -1.46
CA TYR A 247 -7.00 -11.26 -0.78
C TYR A 247 -7.10 -10.84 0.68
N ASP A 248 -6.34 -11.53 1.52
CA ASP A 248 -6.29 -11.27 2.93
C ASP A 248 -5.01 -10.53 3.33
N ALA A 249 -5.12 -9.66 4.31
CA ALA A 249 -4.01 -8.98 4.92
C ALA A 249 -4.28 -8.71 6.40
N GLN A 250 -3.23 -8.42 7.15
CA GLN A 250 -3.32 -8.06 8.56
C GLN A 250 -2.61 -6.75 8.82
N VAL A 251 -3.25 -5.85 9.59
CA VAL A 251 -2.62 -4.60 10.04
C VAL A 251 -1.43 -4.93 10.94
N TYR A 252 -0.23 -4.48 10.57
CA TYR A 252 0.97 -4.69 11.40
C TYR A 252 1.60 -3.39 11.90
N ASN A 253 1.31 -2.26 11.24
CA ASN A 253 1.82 -0.96 11.66
C ASN A 253 0.91 0.17 11.20
N ILE A 254 0.90 1.27 11.95
CA ILE A 254 0.19 2.49 11.64
C ILE A 254 1.23 3.62 11.60
N ALA A 255 1.29 4.38 10.51
CA ALA A 255 2.24 5.47 10.37
C ALA A 255 2.07 6.51 11.50
N ALA A 256 3.15 7.16 11.89
CA ALA A 256 3.16 8.14 12.97
C ALA A 256 2.90 9.58 12.49
N SER A 257 2.64 9.78 11.19
CA SER A 257 2.42 11.11 10.59
C SER A 257 1.32 11.05 9.54
N PHE A 258 0.58 12.15 9.41
CA PHE A 258 -0.39 12.31 8.34
C PHE A 258 0.29 12.67 7.02
N GLU A 259 -0.28 12.24 5.92
CA GLU A 259 0.05 12.78 4.60
C GLU A 259 -0.51 14.20 4.47
N ASN A 260 0.34 15.12 4.06
CA ASN A 260 0.09 16.57 4.14
C ASN A 260 -1.14 17.06 3.34
N GLU A 261 -1.52 16.39 2.27
CA GLU A 261 -2.60 16.84 1.39
C GLU A 261 -3.96 16.23 1.73
N SER A 262 -4.01 14.98 2.17
CA SER A 262 -5.25 14.21 2.33
C SER A 262 -5.78 14.12 3.76
N LYS A 263 -5.00 14.55 4.78
CA LYS A 263 -5.26 14.31 6.21
C LYS A 263 -5.56 12.83 6.49
N SER A 264 -4.95 11.96 5.72
CA SER A 264 -4.99 10.52 5.91
C SER A 264 -3.70 10.02 6.53
N ILE A 265 -3.78 8.89 7.19
CA ILE A 265 -2.65 8.17 7.74
C ILE A 265 -2.50 6.83 6.99
N ILE A 266 -1.27 6.43 6.75
CA ILE A 266 -1.01 5.13 6.13
C ILE A 266 -1.07 4.04 7.18
N VAL A 267 -1.93 3.05 6.93
CA VAL A 267 -2.00 1.81 7.68
C VAL A 267 -1.30 0.73 6.88
N HIS A 268 -0.23 0.18 7.43
CA HIS A 268 0.57 -0.86 6.80
C HIS A 268 -0.01 -2.24 7.14
N CYS A 269 -0.33 -3.01 6.10
CA CYS A 269 -0.87 -4.35 6.26
C CYS A 269 0.05 -5.37 5.57
N HIS A 270 0.27 -6.48 6.25
CA HIS A 270 1.01 -7.60 5.71
C HIS A 270 0.06 -8.47 4.88
N VAL A 271 0.35 -8.65 3.60
CA VAL A 271 -0.46 -9.50 2.70
C VAL A 271 -0.21 -10.95 3.02
N GLU A 272 -1.28 -11.70 3.28
CA GLU A 272 -1.26 -13.12 3.62
C GLU A 272 -1.52 -13.99 2.39
N GLY A 273 -1.07 -15.24 2.43
CA GLY A 273 -1.33 -16.23 1.39
C GLY A 273 -0.59 -16.01 0.08
N ASP A 274 -1.20 -16.45 -1.02
CA ASP A 274 -0.65 -16.35 -2.37
C ASP A 274 -0.77 -14.92 -2.91
N LYS A 275 0.35 -14.38 -3.38
CA LYS A 275 0.47 -13.02 -3.95
C LYS A 275 0.48 -13.03 -5.48
N GLN A 276 0.12 -14.16 -6.09
CA GLN A 276 0.12 -14.27 -7.55
C GLN A 276 -0.86 -13.27 -8.17
N GLY A 277 -0.38 -12.54 -9.17
CA GLY A 277 -1.17 -11.48 -9.84
C GLY A 277 -1.09 -10.11 -9.16
N LEU A 278 -0.52 -10.00 -7.96
CA LEU A 278 -0.30 -8.73 -7.29
C LEU A 278 1.02 -8.10 -7.73
N ILE A 279 0.98 -6.81 -8.02
CA ILE A 279 2.12 -6.05 -8.55
C ILE A 279 2.27 -4.75 -7.73
N ASN A 280 3.53 -4.34 -7.49
CA ASN A 280 3.85 -3.06 -6.88
C ASN A 280 3.19 -1.88 -7.63
N GLY A 281 2.58 -0.96 -6.88
CA GLY A 281 1.87 0.19 -7.44
C GLY A 281 0.40 -0.07 -7.81
N MET A 282 -0.12 -1.29 -7.62
CA MET A 282 -1.52 -1.63 -7.91
C MET A 282 -2.46 -0.97 -6.89
N ASN A 283 -3.48 -0.25 -7.40
CA ASN A 283 -4.52 0.33 -6.56
C ASN A 283 -5.50 -0.74 -6.08
N VAL A 284 -5.88 -0.65 -4.82
CA VAL A 284 -6.77 -1.61 -4.16
C VAL A 284 -7.82 -0.91 -3.31
N THR A 285 -8.89 -1.63 -3.05
CA THR A 285 -9.88 -1.27 -2.03
C THR A 285 -9.84 -2.32 -0.94
N GLY A 286 -9.58 -1.88 0.29
CA GLY A 286 -9.55 -2.74 1.47
C GLY A 286 -10.73 -2.50 2.39
N VAL A 287 -11.14 -3.55 3.10
CA VAL A 287 -12.15 -3.54 4.15
C VAL A 287 -11.50 -4.03 5.43
N ILE A 288 -11.30 -3.13 6.37
CA ILE A 288 -10.71 -3.43 7.68
C ILE A 288 -11.81 -3.89 8.62
N SER A 289 -11.66 -5.05 9.25
CA SER A 289 -12.55 -5.55 10.29
C SER A 289 -12.25 -4.85 11.61
N LEU A 290 -13.20 -4.07 12.10
CA LEU A 290 -13.09 -3.37 13.38
C LEU A 290 -13.51 -4.30 14.53
N ASP A 291 -13.37 -3.84 15.77
CA ASP A 291 -13.83 -4.59 16.93
C ASP A 291 -15.35 -4.83 16.89
N LYS A 292 -15.78 -5.98 17.39
CA LYS A 292 -17.19 -6.28 17.55
C LYS A 292 -17.82 -5.28 18.52
N GLN A 293 -18.92 -4.67 18.08
CA GLN A 293 -19.72 -3.76 18.89
C GLN A 293 -21.11 -4.33 19.06
N THR A 294 -21.58 -4.36 20.30
CA THR A 294 -22.98 -4.70 20.58
C THR A 294 -23.85 -3.50 20.25
N ALA A 295 -24.80 -3.68 19.35
CA ALA A 295 -25.71 -2.64 18.91
C ALA A 295 -27.10 -3.22 18.64
N PRO A 296 -28.16 -2.38 18.75
CA PRO A 296 -29.50 -2.76 18.30
C PRO A 296 -29.44 -3.17 16.82
N ALA A 297 -29.91 -4.35 16.51
CA ALA A 297 -29.87 -4.92 15.18
C ALA A 297 -31.22 -5.59 14.82
N VAL A 298 -31.48 -5.57 13.51
CA VAL A 298 -32.69 -6.20 12.94
C VAL A 298 -32.29 -7.11 11.78
N PRO A 299 -33.07 -8.11 11.43
CA PRO A 299 -32.84 -8.90 10.22
C PRO A 299 -32.81 -8.00 8.97
N ASN A 300 -31.97 -8.32 7.98
CA ASN A 300 -31.83 -7.52 6.76
C ASN A 300 -33.17 -7.33 6.02
N GLU A 301 -34.08 -8.34 6.11
CA GLU A 301 -35.41 -8.30 5.50
C GLU A 301 -36.40 -7.31 6.18
N SER A 302 -36.02 -6.77 7.35
CA SER A 302 -36.79 -5.76 8.08
C SER A 302 -36.59 -4.35 7.52
N ILE A 303 -35.54 -4.14 6.73
CA ILE A 303 -35.11 -2.82 6.28
C ILE A 303 -35.53 -2.60 4.84
N VAL A 304 -36.14 -1.45 4.56
CA VAL A 304 -36.51 -1.01 3.23
C VAL A 304 -35.78 0.30 2.93
N GLU A 305 -35.26 0.41 1.71
CA GLU A 305 -34.69 1.67 1.20
C GLU A 305 -35.74 2.39 0.35
N ASP A 306 -35.94 3.66 0.67
CA ASP A 306 -36.85 4.55 -0.05
C ASP A 306 -36.24 5.95 -0.11
N ALA A 307 -36.18 6.54 -1.30
CA ALA A 307 -35.59 7.86 -1.55
C ALA A 307 -34.18 8.08 -0.93
N GLY A 308 -33.35 7.04 -0.92
CA GLY A 308 -31.98 7.10 -0.38
C GLY A 308 -31.88 7.03 1.14
N LYS A 309 -32.97 6.74 1.83
CA LYS A 309 -33.05 6.56 3.28
C LYS A 309 -33.51 5.13 3.60
N SER A 310 -33.17 4.66 4.81
CA SER A 310 -33.54 3.34 5.28
C SER A 310 -34.63 3.42 6.34
N TYR A 311 -35.56 2.50 6.27
CA TYR A 311 -36.74 2.48 7.14
C TYR A 311 -37.01 1.07 7.68
N ILE A 312 -37.58 1.03 8.86
CA ILE A 312 -38.20 -0.14 9.46
C ILE A 312 -39.69 0.14 9.78
N PHE A 313 -40.48 -0.89 10.01
CA PHE A 313 -41.90 -0.77 10.32
C PHE A 313 -42.19 -1.21 11.74
N LEU A 314 -42.66 -0.27 12.55
CA LEU A 314 -43.11 -0.54 13.93
C LEU A 314 -44.58 -0.95 13.95
N VAL A 315 -44.95 -1.89 14.81
CA VAL A 315 -46.34 -2.22 15.08
C VAL A 315 -46.91 -1.20 16.06
N THR A 316 -47.87 -0.42 15.64
CA THR A 316 -48.58 0.55 16.50
C THR A 316 -49.85 0.00 17.10
N HIS A 317 -50.57 -0.84 16.36
CA HIS A 317 -51.78 -1.52 16.82
C HIS A 317 -51.86 -2.89 16.17
N THR A 318 -52.33 -3.90 16.96
CA THR A 318 -52.61 -5.22 16.43
C THR A 318 -53.91 -5.74 17.01
N SER A 319 -54.72 -6.36 16.17
CA SER A 319 -55.97 -7.03 16.53
C SER A 319 -56.10 -8.35 15.77
N ASP A 320 -57.11 -9.16 16.07
CA ASP A 320 -57.40 -10.43 15.38
C ASP A 320 -57.69 -10.24 13.86
N LYS A 321 -57.99 -9.03 13.42
CA LYS A 321 -58.38 -8.73 12.04
C LYS A 321 -57.35 -7.95 11.25
N GLU A 322 -56.58 -7.09 11.91
CA GLU A 322 -55.67 -6.15 11.25
C GLU A 322 -54.49 -5.73 12.13
N THR A 323 -53.39 -5.33 11.50
CA THR A 323 -52.22 -4.77 12.17
C THR A 323 -51.79 -3.49 11.47
N SER A 324 -51.53 -2.44 12.26
CA SER A 324 -51.09 -1.14 11.80
C SER A 324 -49.59 -0.99 11.99
N PHE A 325 -48.94 -0.49 10.95
CA PHE A 325 -47.50 -0.30 10.89
C PHE A 325 -47.15 1.17 10.69
N GLU A 326 -46.16 1.67 11.44
CA GLU A 326 -45.60 2.99 11.31
C GLU A 326 -44.21 2.87 10.68
N LYS A 327 -43.96 3.63 9.59
CA LYS A 327 -42.68 3.74 8.89
C LYS A 327 -41.78 4.65 9.68
N VAL A 328 -40.61 4.13 10.12
CA VAL A 328 -39.61 4.88 10.91
C VAL A 328 -38.24 4.86 10.24
N GLU A 329 -37.67 6.06 10.10
CA GLU A 329 -36.35 6.22 9.56
C GLU A 329 -35.26 5.72 10.50
N VAL A 330 -34.30 4.94 9.96
CA VAL A 330 -33.15 4.42 10.68
C VAL A 330 -31.87 4.65 9.88
N VAL A 331 -30.75 4.80 10.59
CA VAL A 331 -29.43 4.80 9.99
C VAL A 331 -28.87 3.39 10.10
N LYS A 332 -28.44 2.80 8.95
CA LYS A 332 -27.81 1.48 8.92
C LYS A 332 -26.37 1.55 9.42
N GLY A 333 -25.99 0.59 10.25
CA GLY A 333 -24.63 0.36 10.70
C GLY A 333 -24.03 -0.93 10.10
N ALA A 334 -23.22 -1.63 10.90
CA ALA A 334 -22.59 -2.89 10.52
C ALA A 334 -23.63 -3.97 10.17
N SER A 335 -23.33 -4.76 9.14
CA SER A 335 -24.14 -5.92 8.74
C SER A 335 -23.30 -7.19 8.82
N GLU A 336 -23.79 -8.20 9.53
CA GLU A 336 -23.12 -9.49 9.67
C GLU A 336 -24.18 -10.59 9.91
N SER A 337 -23.98 -11.76 9.30
CA SER A 337 -24.80 -12.96 9.53
C SER A 337 -26.31 -12.75 9.36
N GLY A 338 -26.73 -11.93 8.39
CA GLY A 338 -28.15 -11.67 8.09
C GLY A 338 -28.81 -10.61 8.96
N TYR A 339 -28.06 -9.95 9.84
CA TYR A 339 -28.53 -8.83 10.67
C TYR A 339 -27.81 -7.54 10.31
N THR A 340 -28.48 -6.42 10.46
CA THR A 340 -27.91 -5.07 10.30
C THR A 340 -28.14 -4.26 11.58
N ALA A 341 -27.08 -3.66 12.10
CA ALA A 341 -27.19 -2.70 13.19
C ALA A 341 -27.96 -1.47 12.72
N ILE A 342 -28.84 -0.95 13.58
CA ILE A 342 -29.65 0.24 13.30
C ILE A 342 -29.48 1.29 14.39
N ALA A 343 -29.48 2.56 13.98
CA ALA A 343 -29.65 3.70 14.88
C ALA A 343 -30.93 4.42 14.47
N PRO A 344 -32.01 4.33 15.26
CA PRO A 344 -33.26 5.03 14.96
C PRO A 344 -33.06 6.54 15.05
N VAL A 345 -33.63 7.29 14.10
CA VAL A 345 -33.59 8.78 14.10
C VAL A 345 -34.43 9.36 15.24
N LYS A 346 -35.48 8.67 15.64
CA LYS A 346 -36.31 8.97 16.83
C LYS A 346 -36.13 7.88 17.87
N PRO A 347 -36.11 8.19 19.18
CA PRO A 347 -36.05 7.18 20.21
C PRO A 347 -37.17 6.14 20.08
N LEU A 348 -36.80 4.86 20.10
CA LEU A 348 -37.74 3.72 20.04
C LEU A 348 -37.72 2.97 21.37
N ASP A 349 -38.88 2.42 21.75
CA ASP A 349 -38.93 1.44 22.84
C ASP A 349 -38.34 0.12 22.35
N PRO A 350 -37.29 -0.41 23.00
CA PRO A 350 -36.66 -1.68 22.61
C PRO A 350 -37.65 -2.89 22.67
N LYS A 351 -38.72 -2.76 23.38
CA LYS A 351 -39.74 -3.81 23.51
C LYS A 351 -40.82 -3.73 22.43
N GLN A 352 -40.84 -2.71 21.61
CA GLN A 352 -41.83 -2.54 20.57
C GLN A 352 -41.63 -3.61 19.47
N LEU A 353 -42.78 -4.14 18.99
CA LEU A 353 -42.78 -5.09 17.89
C LEU A 353 -42.49 -4.37 16.57
N ILE A 354 -41.67 -5.00 15.73
CA ILE A 354 -41.34 -4.57 14.38
C ILE A 354 -41.63 -5.67 13.37
N ALA A 355 -41.78 -5.30 12.10
CA ALA A 355 -41.81 -6.28 11.03
C ALA A 355 -40.36 -6.78 10.80
N THR A 356 -40.08 -8.04 11.15
CA THR A 356 -38.75 -8.66 10.95
C THR A 356 -38.60 -9.28 9.57
N ARG A 357 -39.71 -9.49 8.86
CA ARG A 357 -39.76 -9.97 7.48
C ARG A 357 -40.92 -9.33 6.74
N GLY A 358 -40.80 -9.16 5.42
CA GLY A 358 -41.88 -8.65 4.58
C GLY A 358 -42.04 -7.11 4.59
N ALA A 359 -41.09 -6.39 5.11
CA ALA A 359 -41.09 -4.92 5.17
C ALA A 359 -41.30 -4.26 3.79
N PHE A 360 -40.79 -4.87 2.74
CA PHE A 360 -40.99 -4.40 1.35
C PHE A 360 -42.48 -4.32 0.97
N PHE A 361 -43.29 -5.34 1.33
CA PHE A 361 -44.71 -5.37 1.04
C PHE A 361 -45.50 -4.31 1.85
N ILE A 362 -45.07 -4.08 3.09
CA ILE A 362 -45.68 -3.02 3.92
C ILE A 362 -45.40 -1.65 3.28
N ASN A 363 -44.15 -1.42 2.79
CA ASN A 363 -43.82 -0.19 2.11
C ASN A 363 -44.59 -0.01 0.80
N ALA A 364 -44.73 -1.06 0.00
CA ALA A 364 -45.49 -1.04 -1.24
C ALA A 364 -46.96 -0.66 -1.01
N THR A 365 -47.58 -1.18 0.07
CA THR A 365 -48.95 -0.84 0.43
C THR A 365 -49.07 0.60 0.88
N LEU A 366 -48.10 1.11 1.62
CA LEU A 366 -48.05 2.52 2.06
C LEU A 366 -47.98 3.49 0.85
N VAL A 367 -47.10 3.21 -0.11
CA VAL A 367 -46.92 4.05 -1.31
C VAL A 367 -48.19 4.04 -2.17
N ASN A 368 -48.80 2.83 -2.40
CA ASN A 368 -50.01 2.72 -3.21
C ASN A 368 -51.22 3.41 -2.55
N ALA A 369 -51.32 3.39 -1.19
CA ALA A 369 -52.36 4.07 -0.48
C ALA A 369 -52.26 5.62 -0.62
N GLY A 370 -51.04 6.17 -0.80
CA GLY A 370 -50.83 7.57 -1.01
C GLY A 370 -51.21 8.06 -2.41
N GLU A 371 -51.15 7.20 -3.44
CA GLU A 371 -51.54 7.57 -4.82
C GLU A 371 -53.06 7.62 -5.08
N HIS A 372 -53.89 7.02 -4.21
CA HIS A 372 -55.34 7.00 -4.34
C HIS A 372 -56.05 8.14 -3.61
N SER A 373 -55.35 9.08 -3.00
CA SER A 373 -55.92 10.21 -2.26
C SER A 373 -55.83 11.56 -3.02
N HIS A 374 -55.81 11.54 -4.37
CA HIS A 374 -55.94 12.71 -5.25
C HIS A 374 -57.32 12.79 -5.90
#